data_dd7314cf44e356205880f0d434b811b2
#
_entry.id   dd7314cf44e356205880f0d434b811b2
#
_cell.length_a   1.000
_cell.length_b   1.000
_cell.length_c   1.000
_cell.angle_alpha   90.00
_cell.angle_beta   90.00
_cell.angle_gamma   90.00
#
_symmetry.space_group_name_H-M   'P 1'
#
loop_
_entity.id
_entity.type
_entity.pdbx_description
1 polymer ?
#
loop_
_entity_poly.entity_id
_entity_poly.type
_entity_poly.pdbx_seq_one_letter_code
_entity_poly.pdbx_strand_id
1 'polypeptide(L)'
;FNDYMNCLWGDPTTEKELPLIDKAKEAGCEYFCVDCGWYSAGFWWDGVGEWLPSKERFPGGLKEVMDYIRSKGMVPGVWLELEVMGIKCPKADKVPDDWYFMRHGKKVYDRSRYQLDFRNPEVIAHATEVIDRLVNEYGVGYIKMDYNIEPGIGTELNADSAGDGLLGHNRAYLKWLDGIFVKYPNLVIENCSSGGLRMDYAMLSRYSIQSTSDQEDYIRYATIAANSPMALTPEQAAIWSYPLTEGDKEEVI
;
A
#
# COMPACT_ATOMS: atom_id res chain seq x y z
N PHE A 1 4.01 10.16 9.65
CA PHE A 1 3.61 9.10 10.60
C PHE A 1 2.83 8.02 9.86
N ASN A 2 3.06 6.76 10.24
CA ASN A 2 2.30 5.60 9.77
C ASN A 2 1.86 4.80 11.02
N ASP A 3 0.59 4.37 11.03
CA ASP A 3 -0.04 3.77 12.20
C ASP A 3 0.16 2.25 12.34
N TYR A 4 0.90 1.60 11.43
CA TYR A 4 1.03 0.14 11.42
C TYR A 4 2.02 -0.38 12.45
N MET A 5 3.32 -0.23 12.17
CA MET A 5 4.38 -0.85 12.97
C MET A 5 4.51 -0.22 14.35
N ASN A 6 4.63 -1.09 15.35
CA ASN A 6 4.69 -0.71 16.77
C ASN A 6 3.53 0.20 17.22
N CYS A 7 2.39 0.15 16.51
CA CYS A 7 1.22 0.95 16.76
C CYS A 7 -0.06 0.11 16.65
N LEU A 8 -0.83 0.20 15.56
CA LEU A 8 -2.15 -0.44 15.45
C LEU A 8 -2.15 -1.81 14.77
N TRP A 9 -1.09 -2.18 14.05
CA TRP A 9 -0.94 -3.49 13.40
C TRP A 9 -2.12 -3.87 12.48
N GLY A 10 -2.67 -2.89 11.76
CA GLY A 10 -3.80 -3.11 10.85
C GLY A 10 -5.18 -3.15 11.54
N ASP A 11 -5.29 -2.53 12.71
CA ASP A 11 -6.56 -2.37 13.42
C ASP A 11 -6.93 -0.87 13.63
N PRO A 12 -6.95 -0.05 12.54
CA PRO A 12 -7.31 1.35 12.61
C PRO A 12 -8.81 1.52 12.89
N THR A 13 -9.15 2.48 13.74
CA THR A 13 -10.53 2.91 14.00
C THR A 13 -10.53 4.41 14.25
N THR A 14 -11.67 5.10 14.02
CA THR A 14 -11.77 6.54 14.31
C THR A 14 -11.27 6.87 15.73
N GLU A 15 -11.66 6.07 16.73
CA GLU A 15 -11.29 6.29 18.13
C GLU A 15 -9.77 6.22 18.36
N LYS A 16 -9.08 5.29 17.69
CA LYS A 16 -7.64 5.10 17.83
C LYS A 16 -6.85 6.14 17.03
N GLU A 17 -7.35 6.49 15.85
CA GLU A 17 -6.65 7.40 14.93
C GLU A 17 -6.59 8.85 15.45
N LEU A 18 -7.70 9.37 15.98
CA LEU A 18 -7.75 10.79 16.37
C LEU A 18 -6.65 11.18 17.38
N PRO A 19 -6.40 10.42 18.46
CA PRO A 19 -5.30 10.72 19.38
C PRO A 19 -3.91 10.58 18.74
N LEU A 20 -3.72 9.61 17.82
CA LEU A 20 -2.45 9.43 17.12
C LEU A 20 -2.15 10.59 16.18
N ILE A 21 -3.16 11.12 15.49
CA ILE A 21 -3.04 12.30 14.63
C ILE A 21 -2.57 13.51 15.44
N ASP A 22 -3.12 13.72 16.64
CA ASP A 22 -2.67 14.80 17.52
C ASP A 22 -1.20 14.65 17.92
N LYS A 23 -0.78 13.43 18.27
CA LYS A 23 0.61 13.14 18.64
C LYS A 23 1.58 13.22 17.46
N ALA A 24 1.17 12.77 16.28
CA ALA A 24 1.96 12.93 15.08
C ALA A 24 2.20 14.41 14.75
N LYS A 25 1.18 15.26 14.93
CA LYS A 25 1.31 16.71 14.75
C LYS A 25 2.24 17.33 15.78
N GLU A 26 2.12 16.96 17.07
CA GLU A 26 3.02 17.40 18.13
C GLU A 26 4.48 17.02 17.83
N ALA A 27 4.72 15.84 17.24
CA ALA A 27 6.02 15.37 16.80
C ALA A 27 6.55 16.07 15.53
N GLY A 28 5.76 16.94 14.90
CA GLY A 28 6.15 17.69 13.70
C GLY A 28 5.97 16.94 12.38
N CYS A 29 5.19 15.86 12.36
CA CYS A 29 4.91 15.12 11.12
C CYS A 29 4.16 16.00 10.11
N GLU A 30 4.49 15.84 8.83
CA GLU A 30 3.84 16.52 7.71
C GLU A 30 2.80 15.63 7.03
N TYR A 31 2.93 14.32 7.14
CA TYR A 31 2.04 13.31 6.58
C TYR A 31 1.54 12.37 7.67
N PHE A 32 0.32 11.90 7.53
CA PHE A 32 -0.25 10.86 8.38
C PHE A 32 -0.90 9.78 7.51
N CYS A 33 -0.39 8.55 7.58
CA CYS A 33 -0.87 7.41 6.81
C CYS A 33 -1.67 6.46 7.69
N VAL A 34 -2.94 6.27 7.37
CA VAL A 34 -3.75 5.16 7.89
C VAL A 34 -3.39 3.92 7.07
N ASP A 35 -2.68 2.99 7.69
CA ASP A 35 -2.14 1.80 7.03
C ASP A 35 -3.24 0.75 6.79
N CYS A 36 -2.91 -0.50 6.58
CA CYS A 36 -3.86 -1.55 6.25
C CYS A 36 -4.99 -1.71 7.28
N GLY A 37 -6.12 -2.29 6.87
CA GLY A 37 -7.28 -2.55 7.74
C GLY A 37 -8.44 -1.56 7.60
N TRP A 38 -8.23 -0.35 7.10
CA TRP A 38 -9.29 0.66 6.97
C TRP A 38 -10.49 0.22 6.11
N TYR A 39 -10.29 -0.71 5.20
CA TYR A 39 -11.26 -1.22 4.21
C TYR A 39 -11.99 -2.51 4.67
N SER A 40 -11.62 -3.11 5.77
CA SER A 40 -12.13 -4.41 6.20
C SER A 40 -12.57 -4.39 7.65
N ALA A 41 -13.76 -4.93 7.94
CA ALA A 41 -14.25 -5.11 9.30
C ALA A 41 -13.51 -6.22 10.07
N GLY A 42 -12.99 -7.24 9.36
CA GLY A 42 -12.27 -8.38 9.90
C GLY A 42 -10.76 -8.26 9.80
N PHE A 43 -10.11 -9.41 9.66
CA PHE A 43 -8.67 -9.47 9.43
C PHE A 43 -8.33 -8.85 8.07
N TRP A 44 -7.48 -7.84 8.09
CA TRP A 44 -7.21 -7.00 6.93
C TRP A 44 -6.62 -7.74 5.73
N TRP A 45 -5.86 -8.82 5.98
CA TRP A 45 -5.09 -9.53 4.97
C TRP A 45 -5.93 -10.15 3.85
N ASP A 46 -7.03 -10.79 4.19
CA ASP A 46 -7.88 -11.53 3.24
C ASP A 46 -9.12 -10.76 2.77
N GLY A 47 -9.30 -9.52 3.27
CA GLY A 47 -10.38 -8.61 2.88
C GLY A 47 -10.01 -7.57 1.82
N VAL A 48 -8.75 -7.53 1.34
CA VAL A 48 -8.26 -6.56 0.34
C VAL A 48 -8.99 -6.69 -1.00
N GLY A 49 -9.14 -5.57 -1.72
CA GLY A 49 -9.60 -5.61 -3.13
C GLY A 49 -10.70 -4.63 -3.50
N GLU A 50 -11.73 -4.43 -2.68
CA GLU A 50 -12.82 -3.50 -2.98
C GLU A 50 -12.50 -2.06 -2.58
N TRP A 51 -11.69 -1.90 -1.53
CA TRP A 51 -11.16 -0.62 -1.06
C TRP A 51 -12.23 0.40 -0.65
N LEU A 52 -13.32 -0.11 -0.08
CA LEU A 52 -14.37 0.71 0.54
C LEU A 52 -14.14 0.78 2.05
N PRO A 53 -14.26 1.98 2.67
CA PRO A 53 -14.05 2.12 4.11
C PRO A 53 -14.99 1.26 4.94
N SER A 54 -14.45 0.59 5.95
CA SER A 54 -15.24 -0.18 6.91
C SER A 54 -16.10 0.75 7.76
N LYS A 55 -17.42 0.56 7.70
CA LYS A 55 -18.37 1.34 8.54
C LYS A 55 -18.27 0.97 10.02
N GLU A 56 -17.79 -0.23 10.33
CA GLU A 56 -17.57 -0.68 11.70
C GLU A 56 -16.39 0.07 12.33
N ARG A 57 -15.30 0.21 11.58
CA ARG A 57 -14.09 0.90 12.02
C ARG A 57 -14.22 2.43 12.00
N PHE A 58 -14.94 2.92 11.03
CA PHE A 58 -15.16 4.37 10.79
C PHE A 58 -16.66 4.69 10.70
N PRO A 59 -17.36 4.74 11.85
CA PRO A 59 -18.82 5.00 11.85
C PRO A 59 -19.21 6.33 11.21
N GLY A 60 -18.38 7.37 11.36
CA GLY A 60 -18.53 8.68 10.71
C GLY A 60 -17.98 8.73 9.27
N GLY A 61 -17.44 7.59 8.78
CA GLY A 61 -16.75 7.46 7.50
C GLY A 61 -15.27 7.80 7.58
N LEU A 62 -14.47 7.20 6.69
CA LEU A 62 -13.03 7.48 6.60
C LEU A 62 -12.73 8.96 6.35
N LYS A 63 -13.65 9.67 5.69
CA LYS A 63 -13.53 11.10 5.41
C LYS A 63 -13.38 11.94 6.68
N GLU A 64 -14.04 11.57 7.77
CA GLU A 64 -13.90 12.24 9.06
C GLU A 64 -12.43 12.25 9.52
N VAL A 65 -11.76 11.11 9.46
CA VAL A 65 -10.35 10.98 9.84
C VAL A 65 -9.44 11.76 8.88
N MET A 66 -9.69 11.67 7.57
CA MET A 66 -8.92 12.41 6.57
C MET A 66 -9.08 13.93 6.73
N ASP A 67 -10.28 14.42 7.02
CA ASP A 67 -10.54 15.83 7.30
C ASP A 67 -9.85 16.27 8.61
N TYR A 68 -9.82 15.41 9.62
CA TYR A 68 -9.12 15.69 10.88
C TYR A 68 -7.61 15.82 10.68
N ILE A 69 -6.98 14.93 9.90
CA ILE A 69 -5.56 15.03 9.54
C ILE A 69 -5.29 16.39 8.87
N ARG A 70 -6.11 16.79 7.88
CA ARG A 70 -5.97 18.07 7.19
C ARG A 70 -6.16 19.26 8.15
N SER A 71 -7.10 19.17 9.10
CA SER A 71 -7.34 20.23 10.08
C SER A 71 -6.12 20.51 10.97
N LYS A 72 -5.24 19.52 11.14
CA LYS A 72 -3.95 19.65 11.83
C LYS A 72 -2.82 20.13 10.92
N GLY A 73 -3.09 20.38 9.65
CA GLY A 73 -2.09 20.84 8.67
C GLY A 73 -1.16 19.73 8.17
N MET A 74 -1.59 18.50 8.25
CA MET A 74 -0.88 17.34 7.68
C MET A 74 -1.56 16.85 6.40
N VAL A 75 -0.81 16.16 5.55
CA VAL A 75 -1.33 15.50 4.35
C VAL A 75 -1.85 14.11 4.73
N PRO A 76 -3.15 13.80 4.45
CA PRO A 76 -3.69 12.49 4.73
C PRO A 76 -3.20 11.45 3.74
N GLY A 77 -2.90 10.25 4.24
CA GLY A 77 -2.48 9.12 3.46
C GLY A 77 -3.21 7.83 3.81
N VAL A 78 -3.16 6.88 2.89
CA VAL A 78 -3.68 5.52 3.09
C VAL A 78 -2.76 4.47 2.49
N TRP A 79 -2.85 3.26 3.03
CA TRP A 79 -2.22 2.07 2.48
C TRP A 79 -3.13 1.42 1.42
N LEU A 80 -2.54 0.94 0.34
CA LEU A 80 -3.18 0.17 -0.72
C LEU A 80 -2.33 -1.01 -1.18
N GLU A 81 -2.98 -2.03 -1.73
CA GLU A 81 -2.35 -3.13 -2.47
C GLU A 81 -3.25 -3.50 -3.65
N LEU A 82 -3.12 -2.75 -4.76
CA LEU A 82 -4.08 -2.79 -5.87
C LEU A 82 -3.92 -4.00 -6.80
N GLU A 83 -2.83 -4.75 -6.70
CA GLU A 83 -2.56 -5.90 -7.56
C GLU A 83 -3.12 -7.22 -7.01
N VAL A 84 -3.87 -7.16 -5.89
CA VAL A 84 -4.42 -8.36 -5.24
C VAL A 84 -5.90 -8.23 -4.90
N MET A 85 -6.55 -9.38 -4.77
CA MET A 85 -7.89 -9.51 -4.20
C MET A 85 -7.93 -10.66 -3.21
N GLY A 86 -8.33 -10.35 -1.98
CA GLY A 86 -8.46 -11.33 -0.91
C GLY A 86 -9.68 -12.24 -1.10
N ILE A 87 -9.59 -13.47 -0.63
CA ILE A 87 -10.67 -14.46 -0.76
C ILE A 87 -11.95 -14.08 -0.02
N LYS A 88 -11.87 -13.18 0.96
CA LYS A 88 -13.04 -12.66 1.69
C LYS A 88 -13.51 -11.29 1.18
N CYS A 89 -12.88 -10.76 0.14
CA CYS A 89 -13.35 -9.56 -0.50
C CYS A 89 -14.74 -9.80 -1.12
N PRO A 90 -15.77 -8.99 -0.81
CA PRO A 90 -17.11 -9.17 -1.35
C PRO A 90 -17.18 -9.15 -2.88
N LYS A 91 -16.16 -8.62 -3.54
CA LYS A 91 -16.04 -8.53 -5.00
C LYS A 91 -15.39 -9.78 -5.62
N ALA A 92 -14.67 -10.60 -4.85
CA ALA A 92 -13.83 -11.69 -5.37
C ALA A 92 -14.58 -12.72 -6.21
N ASP A 93 -15.83 -13.05 -5.83
CA ASP A 93 -16.68 -14.01 -6.55
C ASP A 93 -17.64 -13.35 -7.53
N LYS A 94 -17.59 -12.01 -7.67
CA LYS A 94 -18.48 -11.24 -8.54
C LYS A 94 -17.82 -10.78 -9.84
N VAL A 95 -16.50 -10.86 -9.92
CA VAL A 95 -15.73 -10.49 -11.11
C VAL A 95 -15.36 -11.74 -11.91
N PRO A 96 -15.20 -11.61 -13.26
CA PRO A 96 -14.79 -12.72 -14.10
C PRO A 96 -13.40 -13.26 -13.75
N ASP A 97 -13.16 -14.53 -14.10
CA ASP A 97 -11.87 -15.19 -13.83
C ASP A 97 -10.69 -14.55 -14.59
N ASP A 98 -10.94 -13.84 -15.69
CA ASP A 98 -9.94 -13.13 -16.46
C ASP A 98 -9.42 -11.84 -15.80
N TRP A 99 -9.98 -11.46 -14.65
CA TRP A 99 -9.38 -10.45 -13.77
C TRP A 99 -8.12 -10.96 -13.08
N TYR A 100 -7.98 -12.30 -12.98
CA TYR A 100 -6.94 -12.94 -12.19
C TYR A 100 -5.87 -13.59 -13.04
N PHE A 101 -4.69 -13.70 -12.48
CA PHE A 101 -3.69 -14.63 -13.01
C PHE A 101 -4.25 -16.06 -12.98
N MET A 102 -4.11 -16.78 -14.09
CA MET A 102 -4.58 -18.15 -14.23
C MET A 102 -3.43 -19.09 -14.58
N ARG A 103 -3.40 -20.25 -13.92
CA ARG A 103 -2.49 -21.37 -14.25
C ARG A 103 -3.23 -22.68 -14.14
N HIS A 104 -3.10 -23.53 -15.19
CA HIS A 104 -3.77 -24.82 -15.24
C HIS A 104 -5.27 -24.75 -14.95
N GLY A 105 -5.93 -23.70 -15.44
CA GLY A 105 -7.36 -23.45 -15.23
C GLY A 105 -7.76 -23.01 -13.82
N LYS A 106 -6.81 -22.58 -12.98
CA LYS A 106 -7.07 -22.12 -11.63
C LYS A 106 -6.48 -20.71 -11.41
N LYS A 107 -7.15 -19.92 -10.57
CA LYS A 107 -6.63 -18.62 -10.12
C LYS A 107 -5.29 -18.82 -9.40
N VAL A 108 -4.33 -17.98 -9.68
CA VAL A 108 -3.06 -17.95 -8.93
C VAL A 108 -3.36 -17.46 -7.52
N TYR A 109 -3.07 -18.31 -6.56
CA TYR A 109 -3.39 -18.14 -5.15
C TYR A 109 -2.14 -18.15 -4.31
N ASP A 110 -2.01 -17.17 -3.42
CA ASP A 110 -0.99 -17.10 -2.40
C ASP A 110 -1.57 -16.54 -1.10
N ARG A 111 -1.43 -17.28 0.00
CA ARG A 111 -1.78 -16.86 1.36
C ARG A 111 -3.13 -16.12 1.48
N SER A 112 -4.22 -16.73 1.00
CA SER A 112 -5.59 -16.18 1.01
C SER A 112 -5.83 -14.99 0.07
N ARG A 113 -5.02 -14.84 -0.97
CA ARG A 113 -5.12 -13.77 -1.96
C ARG A 113 -4.99 -14.31 -3.38
N TYR A 114 -5.61 -13.63 -4.31
CA TYR A 114 -5.47 -13.85 -5.74
C TYR A 114 -4.72 -12.68 -6.38
N GLN A 115 -3.82 -12.97 -7.33
CA GLN A 115 -3.15 -11.96 -8.15
C GLN A 115 -4.11 -11.43 -9.21
N LEU A 116 -4.31 -10.11 -9.26
CA LEU A 116 -5.03 -9.42 -10.34
C LEU A 116 -4.13 -9.21 -11.56
N ASP A 117 -4.72 -9.20 -12.74
CA ASP A 117 -3.99 -9.02 -14.01
C ASP A 117 -4.21 -7.63 -14.60
N PHE A 118 -3.21 -6.77 -14.47
CA PHE A 118 -3.24 -5.41 -15.04
C PHE A 118 -3.25 -5.35 -16.57
N ARG A 119 -3.13 -6.47 -17.27
CA ARG A 119 -3.39 -6.52 -18.73
C ARG A 119 -4.89 -6.42 -19.03
N ASN A 120 -5.75 -6.77 -18.07
CA ASN A 120 -7.18 -6.64 -18.19
C ASN A 120 -7.61 -5.16 -17.98
N PRO A 121 -8.31 -4.54 -18.96
CA PRO A 121 -8.71 -3.14 -18.86
C PRO A 121 -9.72 -2.86 -17.73
N GLU A 122 -10.51 -3.85 -17.31
CA GLU A 122 -11.45 -3.69 -16.21
C GLU A 122 -10.72 -3.65 -14.84
N VAL A 123 -9.62 -4.39 -14.71
CA VAL A 123 -8.73 -4.31 -13.53
C VAL A 123 -8.10 -2.92 -13.45
N ILE A 124 -7.60 -2.40 -14.57
CA ILE A 124 -7.07 -1.02 -14.65
C ILE A 124 -8.15 0.00 -14.30
N ALA A 125 -9.36 -0.16 -14.83
CA ALA A 125 -10.48 0.74 -14.53
C ALA A 125 -10.82 0.72 -13.03
N HIS A 126 -10.88 -0.47 -12.42
CA HIS A 126 -11.11 -0.63 -10.98
C HIS A 126 -10.01 0.04 -10.14
N ALA A 127 -8.74 -0.22 -10.45
CA ALA A 127 -7.61 0.41 -9.75
C ALA A 127 -7.64 1.95 -9.87
N THR A 128 -7.99 2.45 -11.06
CA THR A 128 -8.11 3.89 -11.32
C THR A 128 -9.26 4.51 -10.51
N GLU A 129 -10.44 3.85 -10.48
CA GLU A 129 -11.59 4.29 -9.69
C GLU A 129 -11.25 4.39 -8.19
N VAL A 130 -10.50 3.43 -7.67
CA VAL A 130 -10.05 3.46 -6.27
C VAL A 130 -9.19 4.69 -5.99
N ILE A 131 -8.17 4.96 -6.83
CA ILE A 131 -7.34 6.17 -6.69
C ILE A 131 -8.17 7.44 -6.83
N ASP A 132 -9.05 7.51 -7.84
CA ASP A 132 -9.91 8.67 -8.09
C ASP A 132 -10.79 9.00 -6.87
N ARG A 133 -11.39 7.99 -6.28
CA ARG A 133 -12.21 8.13 -5.08
C ARG A 133 -11.38 8.63 -3.89
N LEU A 134 -10.23 8.02 -3.64
CA LEU A 134 -9.38 8.40 -2.52
C LEU A 134 -8.87 9.84 -2.65
N VAL A 135 -8.45 10.24 -3.83
CA VAL A 135 -7.94 11.60 -4.05
C VAL A 135 -9.08 12.62 -4.06
N ASN A 136 -10.15 12.37 -4.82
CA ASN A 136 -11.18 13.40 -5.06
C ASN A 136 -12.25 13.49 -3.96
N GLU A 137 -12.62 12.35 -3.34
CA GLU A 137 -13.67 12.34 -2.31
C GLU A 137 -13.10 12.46 -0.90
N TYR A 138 -11.99 11.76 -0.62
CA TYR A 138 -11.35 11.76 0.70
C TYR A 138 -10.20 12.76 0.83
N GLY A 139 -9.69 13.29 -0.30
CA GLY A 139 -8.59 14.26 -0.33
C GLY A 139 -7.26 13.66 0.12
N VAL A 140 -7.04 12.39 -0.20
CA VAL A 140 -5.78 11.70 0.06
C VAL A 140 -4.69 12.29 -0.82
N GLY A 141 -3.55 12.65 -0.21
CA GLY A 141 -2.37 13.17 -0.90
C GLY A 141 -1.15 12.26 -0.81
N TYR A 142 -1.26 11.15 -0.08
CA TYR A 142 -0.20 10.16 0.09
C TYR A 142 -0.75 8.74 0.03
N ILE A 143 -0.09 7.86 -0.71
CA ILE A 143 -0.45 6.44 -0.78
C ILE A 143 0.79 5.58 -0.54
N LYS A 144 0.71 4.68 0.45
CA LYS A 144 1.66 3.57 0.57
C LYS A 144 1.13 2.41 -0.27
N MET A 145 1.76 2.20 -1.43
CA MET A 145 1.39 1.16 -2.38
C MET A 145 2.21 -0.10 -2.13
N ASP A 146 1.57 -1.10 -1.58
CA ASP A 146 2.22 -2.35 -1.18
C ASP A 146 2.02 -3.46 -2.21
N TYR A 147 2.83 -4.53 -2.10
CA TYR A 147 2.76 -5.73 -2.92
C TYR A 147 3.29 -6.93 -2.14
N ASN A 148 2.40 -7.74 -1.58
CA ASN A 148 2.73 -8.82 -0.66
C ASN A 148 2.27 -10.20 -1.16
N ILE A 149 2.13 -10.37 -2.47
CA ILE A 149 1.79 -11.65 -3.10
C ILE A 149 2.95 -12.19 -3.91
N GLU A 150 3.10 -13.50 -3.93
CA GLU A 150 4.08 -14.21 -4.77
C GLU A 150 3.37 -14.84 -5.97
N PRO A 151 3.36 -14.18 -7.16
CA PRO A 151 2.66 -14.67 -8.34
C PRO A 151 3.33 -15.88 -8.98
N GLY A 152 4.51 -16.27 -8.48
CA GLY A 152 5.33 -17.35 -9.03
C GLY A 152 5.76 -17.08 -10.47
N ILE A 153 5.59 -18.08 -11.33
CA ILE A 153 5.99 -17.98 -12.75
C ILE A 153 5.07 -17.09 -13.60
N GLY A 154 3.95 -16.59 -13.06
CA GLY A 154 3.03 -15.70 -13.76
C GLY A 154 1.69 -16.32 -14.16
N THR A 155 1.16 -15.96 -15.31
CA THR A 155 -0.17 -16.35 -15.79
C THR A 155 -0.11 -16.86 -17.23
N GLU A 156 -0.86 -17.93 -17.50
CA GLU A 156 -0.99 -18.54 -18.83
C GLU A 156 -2.13 -17.89 -19.66
N LEU A 157 -2.99 -17.10 -19.01
CA LEU A 157 -4.14 -16.51 -19.66
C LEU A 157 -3.71 -15.47 -20.71
N ASN A 158 -4.15 -15.65 -21.96
CA ASN A 158 -3.85 -14.74 -23.06
C ASN A 158 -2.35 -14.37 -23.17
N ALA A 159 -1.48 -15.39 -23.07
CA ALA A 159 -0.03 -15.24 -23.11
C ALA A 159 0.63 -16.46 -23.77
N ASP A 160 1.78 -16.25 -24.41
CA ASP A 160 2.54 -17.32 -25.05
C ASP A 160 3.22 -18.24 -24.00
N SER A 161 3.45 -17.71 -22.81
CA SER A 161 3.93 -18.46 -21.65
C SER A 161 3.55 -17.75 -20.35
N ALA A 162 3.66 -18.44 -19.22
CA ALA A 162 3.39 -17.80 -17.92
C ALA A 162 4.30 -16.60 -17.64
N GLY A 163 5.57 -16.68 -18.04
CA GLY A 163 6.51 -15.57 -17.91
C GLY A 163 6.20 -14.37 -18.82
N ASP A 164 5.69 -14.65 -20.03
CA ASP A 164 5.20 -13.59 -20.93
C ASP A 164 4.00 -12.86 -20.32
N GLY A 165 3.07 -13.60 -19.74
CA GLY A 165 1.93 -13.04 -19.01
C GLY A 165 2.35 -12.15 -17.84
N LEU A 166 3.34 -12.59 -17.05
CA LEU A 166 3.90 -11.81 -15.94
C LEU A 166 4.59 -10.53 -16.44
N LEU A 167 5.40 -10.62 -17.49
CA LEU A 167 6.05 -9.45 -18.09
C LEU A 167 5.05 -8.45 -18.63
N GLY A 168 3.99 -8.95 -19.30
CA GLY A 168 2.90 -8.14 -19.81
C GLY A 168 2.16 -7.40 -18.69
N HIS A 169 1.86 -8.09 -17.60
CA HIS A 169 1.26 -7.50 -16.40
C HIS A 169 2.14 -6.39 -15.81
N ASN A 170 3.42 -6.64 -15.58
CA ASN A 170 4.33 -5.65 -15.03
C ASN A 170 4.43 -4.39 -15.91
N ARG A 171 4.48 -4.55 -17.23
CA ARG A 171 4.49 -3.43 -18.19
C ARG A 171 3.17 -2.64 -18.14
N ALA A 172 2.04 -3.33 -18.04
CA ALA A 172 0.73 -2.70 -17.96
C ALA A 172 0.57 -1.92 -16.64
N TYR A 173 1.03 -2.49 -15.53
CA TYR A 173 1.06 -1.82 -14.23
C TYR A 173 1.90 -0.54 -14.26
N LEU A 174 3.13 -0.60 -14.79
CA LEU A 174 3.99 0.58 -14.91
C LEU A 174 3.36 1.67 -15.80
N LYS A 175 2.73 1.28 -16.90
CA LYS A 175 2.03 2.23 -17.78
C LYS A 175 0.82 2.86 -17.08
N TRP A 176 0.07 2.10 -16.31
CA TRP A 176 -1.03 2.60 -15.49
C TRP A 176 -0.52 3.60 -14.46
N LEU A 177 0.56 3.26 -13.76
CA LEU A 177 1.18 4.12 -12.75
C LEU A 177 1.66 5.45 -13.34
N ASP A 178 2.30 5.42 -14.53
CA ASP A 178 2.66 6.62 -15.28
C ASP A 178 1.43 7.51 -15.53
N GLY A 179 0.30 6.91 -15.90
CA GLY A 179 -0.98 7.61 -16.08
C GLY A 179 -1.53 8.25 -14.79
N ILE A 180 -1.35 7.58 -13.65
CA ILE A 180 -1.75 8.12 -12.33
C ILE A 180 -0.92 9.36 -11.99
N PHE A 181 0.38 9.36 -12.18
CA PHE A 181 1.23 10.53 -11.92
C PHE A 181 0.96 11.69 -12.88
N VAL A 182 0.58 11.41 -14.13
CA VAL A 182 0.11 12.46 -15.05
C VAL A 182 -1.20 13.09 -14.58
N LYS A 183 -2.15 12.27 -14.09
CA LYS A 183 -3.45 12.72 -13.62
C LYS A 183 -3.37 13.46 -12.29
N TYR A 184 -2.51 13.00 -11.39
CA TYR A 184 -2.34 13.52 -10.03
C TYR A 184 -0.87 13.87 -9.74
N PRO A 185 -0.31 14.93 -10.34
CA PRO A 185 1.12 15.23 -10.27
C PRO A 185 1.64 15.58 -8.86
N ASN A 186 0.74 15.90 -7.94
CA ASN A 186 1.08 16.23 -6.54
C ASN A 186 0.85 15.04 -5.58
N LEU A 187 0.37 13.90 -6.08
CA LEU A 187 0.18 12.71 -5.27
C LEU A 187 1.54 12.07 -4.96
N VAL A 188 1.82 11.91 -3.69
CA VAL A 188 3.01 11.16 -3.26
C VAL A 188 2.65 9.68 -3.15
N ILE A 189 3.39 8.83 -3.84
CA ILE A 189 3.21 7.38 -3.75
C ILE A 189 4.52 6.75 -3.28
N GLU A 190 4.44 6.02 -2.16
CA GLU A 190 5.50 5.17 -1.63
C GLU A 190 5.40 3.79 -2.27
N ASN A 191 6.50 3.29 -2.82
CA ASN A 191 6.62 1.89 -3.21
C ASN A 191 6.94 1.04 -2.00
N CYS A 192 6.17 -0.02 -1.79
CA CYS A 192 6.39 -1.01 -0.74
C CYS A 192 6.18 -2.42 -1.31
N SER A 193 6.87 -3.38 -0.76
CA SER A 193 6.61 -4.81 -0.93
C SER A 193 7.21 -5.50 0.27
N SER A 194 6.43 -5.66 1.35
CA SER A 194 6.97 -6.06 2.67
C SER A 194 8.29 -5.31 2.96
N GLY A 195 8.26 -3.98 2.81
CA GLY A 195 9.45 -3.14 2.78
C GLY A 195 10.08 -3.05 1.38
N GLY A 196 11.32 -3.47 1.23
CA GLY A 196 12.13 -3.28 0.03
C GLY A 196 12.19 -4.43 -0.97
N LEU A 197 11.29 -5.42 -0.93
CA LEU A 197 11.39 -6.60 -1.80
C LEU A 197 11.14 -6.31 -3.30
N ARG A 198 10.52 -5.18 -3.65
CA ARG A 198 10.27 -4.74 -5.04
C ARG A 198 11.00 -3.44 -5.36
N MET A 199 12.29 -3.41 -5.06
CA MET A 199 13.15 -2.23 -5.19
C MET A 199 14.02 -2.35 -6.45
N ASP A 200 13.38 -2.30 -7.62
CA ASP A 200 14.06 -2.30 -8.92
C ASP A 200 14.00 -0.93 -9.60
N TYR A 201 14.84 -0.72 -10.63
CA TYR A 201 14.93 0.55 -11.32
C TYR A 201 13.64 0.99 -12.03
N ALA A 202 12.79 0.05 -12.45
CA ALA A 202 11.51 0.38 -13.08
C ALA A 202 10.55 1.01 -12.07
N MET A 203 10.54 0.52 -10.85
CA MET A 203 9.78 1.10 -9.74
C MET A 203 10.42 2.40 -9.23
N LEU A 204 11.71 2.39 -8.92
CA LEU A 204 12.43 3.55 -8.40
C LEU A 204 12.37 4.77 -9.34
N SER A 205 12.30 4.56 -10.65
CA SER A 205 12.19 5.65 -11.63
C SER A 205 10.83 6.35 -11.65
N ARG A 206 9.83 5.83 -10.94
CA ARG A 206 8.44 6.33 -10.93
C ARG A 206 7.97 6.79 -9.57
N TYR A 207 8.18 5.95 -8.56
CA TYR A 207 7.68 6.23 -7.22
C TYR A 207 8.37 7.41 -6.55
N SER A 208 7.61 8.14 -5.73
CA SER A 208 8.13 9.31 -5.02
C SER A 208 9.13 8.92 -3.94
N ILE A 209 8.79 7.90 -3.17
CA ILE A 209 9.63 7.34 -2.12
C ILE A 209 9.56 5.81 -2.12
N GLN A 210 10.53 5.17 -1.49
CA GLN A 210 10.71 3.73 -1.43
C GLN A 210 10.79 3.26 0.03
N SER A 211 9.90 2.38 0.42
CA SER A 211 10.01 1.62 1.68
C SER A 211 11.27 0.74 1.64
N THR A 212 12.05 0.74 2.69
CA THR A 212 13.35 0.06 2.70
C THR A 212 13.31 -1.29 3.37
N SER A 213 12.52 -1.46 4.44
CA SER A 213 12.36 -2.74 5.15
C SER A 213 11.23 -2.67 6.16
N ASP A 214 10.61 -3.81 6.45
CA ASP A 214 9.69 -4.02 7.57
C ASP A 214 10.42 -4.58 8.82
N GLN A 215 11.73 -4.38 8.93
CA GLN A 215 12.48 -4.79 10.11
C GLN A 215 12.07 -3.97 11.32
N GLU A 216 11.55 -4.61 12.37
CA GLU A 216 11.05 -3.98 13.59
C GLU A 216 12.14 -3.72 14.63
N ASP A 217 13.22 -4.49 14.58
CA ASP A 217 14.39 -4.32 15.45
C ASP A 217 15.20 -3.11 14.96
N TYR A 218 15.17 -2.03 15.73
CA TYR A 218 15.84 -0.78 15.37
C TYR A 218 17.36 -0.90 15.24
N ILE A 219 18.00 -1.80 16.00
CA ILE A 219 19.46 -2.06 15.92
C ILE A 219 19.79 -2.68 14.55
N ARG A 220 19.01 -3.70 14.14
CA ARG A 220 19.16 -4.34 12.82
C ARG A 220 18.77 -3.38 11.71
N TYR A 221 17.73 -2.58 11.92
CA TYR A 221 17.28 -1.61 10.95
C TYR A 221 18.31 -0.52 10.65
N ALA A 222 19.12 -0.12 11.64
CA ALA A 222 20.21 0.84 11.43
C ALA A 222 21.17 0.42 10.30
N THR A 223 21.48 -0.89 10.20
CA THR A 223 22.30 -1.42 9.11
C THR A 223 21.59 -1.31 7.75
N ILE A 224 20.27 -1.58 7.71
CA ILE A 224 19.47 -1.47 6.50
C ILE A 224 19.41 -0.01 6.04
N ALA A 225 19.11 0.91 6.96
CA ALA A 225 19.07 2.34 6.70
C ALA A 225 20.40 2.88 6.15
N ALA A 226 21.51 2.50 6.79
CA ALA A 226 22.84 2.92 6.38
C ALA A 226 23.24 2.40 4.98
N ASN A 227 22.73 1.23 4.57
CA ASN A 227 23.03 0.62 3.27
C ASN A 227 22.02 0.98 2.17
N SER A 228 20.88 1.58 2.48
CA SER A 228 19.85 1.93 1.48
C SER A 228 20.39 2.80 0.33
N PRO A 229 21.35 3.75 0.53
CA PRO A 229 21.92 4.52 -0.56
C PRO A 229 22.72 3.74 -1.60
N MET A 230 22.97 2.45 -1.37
CA MET A 230 23.56 1.57 -2.39
C MET A 230 22.58 1.22 -3.51
N ALA A 231 21.27 1.31 -3.27
CA ALA A 231 20.23 0.94 -4.22
C ALA A 231 19.36 2.12 -4.67
N LEU A 232 19.20 3.15 -3.85
CA LEU A 232 18.33 4.29 -4.11
C LEU A 232 18.97 5.58 -3.59
N THR A 233 18.43 6.73 -4.02
CA THR A 233 18.91 8.02 -3.50
C THR A 233 18.42 8.24 -2.07
N PRO A 234 19.16 8.96 -1.23
CA PRO A 234 18.71 9.27 0.13
C PRO A 234 17.34 9.95 0.18
N GLU A 235 17.00 10.77 -0.82
CA GLU A 235 15.73 11.48 -0.92
C GLU A 235 14.53 10.54 -1.16
N GLN A 236 14.78 9.36 -1.75
CA GLN A 236 13.75 8.35 -1.95
C GLN A 236 13.61 7.37 -0.78
N ALA A 237 14.59 7.31 0.12
CA ALA A 237 14.62 6.31 1.18
C ALA A 237 13.60 6.63 2.27
N ALA A 238 12.54 5.84 2.38
CA ALA A 238 11.67 5.85 3.54
C ALA A 238 12.32 5.03 4.67
N ILE A 239 12.81 5.72 5.68
CA ILE A 239 13.47 5.13 6.83
C ILE A 239 12.51 5.14 8.01
N TRP A 240 12.28 3.99 8.62
CA TRP A 240 11.47 3.87 9.82
C TRP A 240 12.23 4.35 11.05
N SER A 241 11.56 5.12 11.89
CA SER A 241 12.00 5.40 13.27
C SER A 241 10.95 4.84 14.22
N TYR A 242 11.37 3.97 15.12
CA TYR A 242 10.50 3.29 16.08
C TYR A 242 10.80 3.78 17.50
N PRO A 243 10.20 4.91 17.95
CA PRO A 243 10.36 5.34 19.33
C PRO A 243 9.70 4.30 20.27
N LEU A 244 10.52 3.63 21.06
CA LEU A 244 10.09 2.65 22.04
C LEU A 244 10.15 3.24 23.45
N THR A 245 9.30 2.75 24.34
CA THR A 245 9.36 3.09 25.79
C THR A 245 10.43 2.29 26.52
N GLU A 246 10.87 1.18 25.91
CA GLU A 246 11.89 0.27 26.42
C GLU A 246 13.12 0.35 25.52
N GLY A 247 14.29 0.47 26.10
CA GLY A 247 15.55 0.58 25.39
C GLY A 247 16.46 1.67 25.95
N ASP A 248 17.70 1.67 25.54
CA ASP A 248 18.66 2.73 25.87
C ASP A 248 18.30 3.99 25.07
N LYS A 249 18.38 5.16 25.72
CA LYS A 249 18.09 6.44 25.07
C LYS A 249 19.00 6.70 23.86
N GLU A 250 20.22 6.18 23.88
CA GLU A 250 21.19 6.30 22.78
C GLU A 250 20.84 5.38 21.60
N GLU A 251 20.00 4.36 21.82
CA GLU A 251 19.56 3.40 20.79
C GLU A 251 18.25 3.81 20.13
N VAL A 252 17.47 4.71 20.73
CA VAL A 252 16.12 5.12 20.28
C VAL A 252 16.14 6.43 19.49
N ILE A 253 17.24 7.18 19.52
CA ILE A 253 17.45 8.42 18.79
C ILE A 253 18.33 8.17 17.56
#